data_a059db22e4bba31ab598a5440e31497e
#
_entry.id   a059db22e4bba31ab598a5440e31497e
#
_cell.length_a   1.000
_cell.length_b   1.000
_cell.length_c   1.000
_cell.angle_alpha   90.00
_cell.angle_beta   90.00
_cell.angle_gamma   90.00
#
_symmetry.space_group_name_H-M   'P 1'
#
loop_
_entity.id
_entity.type
_entity.pdbx_description
1 polymer ?
#
loop_
_entity_poly.entity_id
_entity_poly.type
_entity_poly.pdbx_seq_one_letter_code
_entity_poly.pdbx_strand_id
1 'polypeptide(L)'
;MGIMTSFKARSAAAKISKGDIDGAMKLYKEAIDEGLTDVRYLLSYSVLLIRNSRFGEARELLVKIQKYPMAEDNRRQLFVNYASCVYKMGEMQKALDILERQHQKAASGLVYETLGYLYVEANETEKALAFNTEACEYDDEDSICLDNLAQTYYRLLNDKTKAKVYFDKAIAIKAGQIDTLYFLSKYDLEAGDQAAARAKLEKALTGRFSPLNYATKDMVEQEIAKL
;
A
#
# COMPACT_ATOMS: atom_id res chain seq x y z
N MET A 1 7.34 11.10 31.93
CA MET A 1 6.91 11.55 30.59
C MET A 1 6.44 10.39 29.69
N GLY A 2 7.17 9.28 29.56
CA GLY A 2 6.84 8.23 28.59
C GLY A 2 5.49 7.49 28.72
N ILE A 3 4.89 7.41 29.91
CA ILE A 3 3.64 6.66 30.11
C ILE A 3 2.44 7.40 29.49
N MET A 4 2.33 8.70 29.66
CA MET A 4 1.21 9.49 29.12
C MET A 4 1.27 9.58 27.57
N THR A 5 2.45 9.77 27.00
CA THR A 5 2.62 9.81 25.53
C THR A 5 2.28 8.46 24.87
N SER A 6 2.71 7.35 25.50
CA SER A 6 2.36 6.00 25.05
C SER A 6 0.86 5.70 25.19
N PHE A 7 0.20 6.23 26.23
CA PHE A 7 -1.23 6.08 26.39
C PHE A 7 -2.00 6.83 25.28
N LYS A 8 -1.62 8.07 24.97
CA LYS A 8 -2.21 8.85 23.87
C LYS A 8 -2.03 8.13 22.53
N ALA A 9 -0.82 7.60 22.27
CA ALA A 9 -0.54 6.86 21.03
C ALA A 9 -1.37 5.56 20.92
N ARG A 10 -1.59 4.82 22.00
CA ARG A 10 -2.51 3.66 22.04
C ARG A 10 -3.95 4.08 21.79
N SER A 11 -4.39 5.19 22.40
CA SER A 11 -5.74 5.74 22.19
C SER A 11 -5.93 6.19 20.72
N ALA A 12 -4.90 6.76 20.09
CA ALA A 12 -4.90 7.09 18.67
C ALA A 12 -5.07 5.83 17.82
N ALA A 13 -4.33 4.76 18.09
CA ALA A 13 -4.48 3.48 17.40
C ALA A 13 -5.91 2.91 17.53
N ALA A 14 -6.51 2.99 18.72
CA ALA A 14 -7.89 2.57 18.95
C ALA A 14 -8.92 3.44 18.20
N LYS A 15 -8.64 4.73 17.98
CA LYS A 15 -9.48 5.61 17.15
C LYS A 15 -9.42 5.23 15.68
N ILE A 16 -8.24 4.85 15.16
CA ILE A 16 -8.08 4.38 13.77
C ILE A 16 -8.98 3.16 13.51
N SER A 17 -9.02 2.20 14.44
CA SER A 17 -9.86 1.01 14.29
C SER A 17 -11.36 1.32 14.29
N LYS A 18 -11.76 2.44 14.89
CA LYS A 18 -13.15 2.95 14.92
C LYS A 18 -13.46 3.90 13.75
N GLY A 19 -12.49 4.19 12.87
CA GLY A 19 -12.66 5.13 11.75
C GLY A 19 -12.54 6.62 12.13
N ASP A 20 -12.25 6.95 13.40
CA ASP A 20 -12.04 8.33 13.87
C ASP A 20 -10.60 8.77 13.52
N ILE A 21 -10.38 9.08 12.26
CA ILE A 21 -9.05 9.41 11.72
C ILE A 21 -8.56 10.76 12.26
N ASP A 22 -9.43 11.77 12.30
CA ASP A 22 -9.07 13.12 12.77
C ASP A 22 -8.71 13.10 14.26
N GLY A 23 -9.49 12.39 15.07
CA GLY A 23 -9.20 12.20 16.48
C GLY A 23 -7.89 11.43 16.71
N ALA A 24 -7.58 10.45 15.85
CA ALA A 24 -6.31 9.72 15.92
C ALA A 24 -5.13 10.63 15.57
N MET A 25 -5.24 11.42 14.50
CA MET A 25 -4.20 12.36 14.09
C MET A 25 -3.91 13.41 15.16
N LYS A 26 -4.96 13.95 15.78
CA LYS A 26 -4.83 14.89 16.89
C LYS A 26 -4.05 14.28 18.07
N LEU A 27 -4.41 13.06 18.49
CA LEU A 27 -3.75 12.38 19.61
C LEU A 27 -2.29 12.03 19.31
N TYR A 28 -1.97 11.60 18.08
CA TYR A 28 -0.58 11.38 17.70
C TYR A 28 0.24 12.66 17.74
N LYS A 29 -0.30 13.78 17.20
CA LYS A 29 0.37 15.06 17.24
C LYS A 29 0.63 15.53 18.67
N GLU A 30 -0.38 15.47 19.55
CA GLU A 30 -0.22 15.79 20.97
C GLU A 30 0.85 14.93 21.65
N ALA A 31 0.84 13.61 21.37
CA ALA A 31 1.84 12.70 21.93
C ALA A 31 3.27 13.04 21.47
N ILE A 32 3.43 13.43 20.20
CA ILE A 32 4.73 13.84 19.63
C ILE A 32 5.19 15.18 20.27
N ASP A 33 4.30 16.14 20.41
CA ASP A 33 4.59 17.46 21.02
C ASP A 33 5.00 17.28 22.50
N GLU A 34 4.46 16.26 23.18
CA GLU A 34 4.81 15.88 24.55
C GLU A 34 6.04 14.94 24.66
N GLY A 35 6.71 14.67 23.54
CA GLY A 35 7.95 13.91 23.52
C GLY A 35 7.81 12.41 23.30
N LEU A 36 6.82 11.93 22.55
CA LEU A 36 6.74 10.54 22.10
C LEU A 36 7.98 10.16 21.28
N THR A 37 8.69 9.10 21.71
CA THR A 37 9.87 8.57 21.02
C THR A 37 9.75 7.10 20.63
N ASP A 38 8.66 6.42 21.00
CA ASP A 38 8.46 5.03 20.60
C ASP A 38 8.24 4.94 19.08
N VAL A 39 9.25 4.38 18.40
CA VAL A 39 9.32 4.29 16.94
C VAL A 39 8.10 3.57 16.34
N ARG A 40 7.54 2.58 17.00
CA ARG A 40 6.38 1.82 16.50
C ARG A 40 5.16 2.73 16.31
N TYR A 41 4.89 3.61 17.28
CA TYR A 41 3.79 4.57 17.18
C TYR A 41 4.07 5.68 16.16
N LEU A 42 5.32 6.13 16.09
CA LEU A 42 5.73 7.13 15.09
C LEU A 42 5.61 6.58 13.66
N LEU A 43 5.98 5.30 13.44
CA LEU A 43 5.77 4.62 12.16
C LEU A 43 4.29 4.45 11.84
N SER A 44 3.47 4.07 12.83
CA SER A 44 2.01 3.98 12.64
C SER A 44 1.41 5.33 12.27
N TYR A 45 1.89 6.41 12.88
CA TYR A 45 1.46 7.76 12.52
C TYR A 45 1.90 8.16 11.11
N SER A 46 3.12 7.79 10.69
CA SER A 46 3.57 8.05 9.32
C SER A 46 2.70 7.34 8.27
N VAL A 47 2.26 6.10 8.53
CA VAL A 47 1.31 5.40 7.66
C VAL A 47 -0.03 6.14 7.59
N LEU A 48 -0.52 6.66 8.74
CA LEU A 48 -1.75 7.43 8.78
C LEU A 48 -1.64 8.73 7.96
N LEU A 49 -0.51 9.44 8.06
CA LEU A 49 -0.21 10.62 7.26
C LEU A 49 -0.19 10.30 5.76
N ILE A 50 0.50 9.22 5.36
CA ILE A 50 0.56 8.75 3.96
C ILE A 50 -0.83 8.46 3.43
N ARG A 51 -1.65 7.70 4.18
CA ARG A 51 -3.02 7.35 3.77
C ARG A 51 -3.94 8.57 3.61
N ASN A 52 -3.62 9.66 4.30
CA ASN A 52 -4.35 10.95 4.17
C ASN A 52 -3.62 11.94 3.24
N SER A 53 -2.74 11.46 2.37
CA SER A 53 -2.00 12.25 1.38
C SER A 53 -1.15 13.39 1.96
N ARG A 54 -0.80 13.32 3.26
CA ARG A 54 0.07 14.28 3.96
C ARG A 54 1.55 13.87 3.82
N PHE A 55 2.00 13.71 2.56
CA PHE A 55 3.32 13.12 2.26
C PHE A 55 4.49 13.94 2.80
N GLY A 56 4.41 15.28 2.75
CA GLY A 56 5.45 16.15 3.28
C GLY A 56 5.68 15.93 4.77
N GLU A 57 4.60 15.93 5.56
CA GLU A 57 4.67 15.71 7.01
C GLU A 57 5.13 14.28 7.36
N ALA A 58 4.67 13.29 6.59
CA ALA A 58 5.13 11.92 6.77
C ALA A 58 6.64 11.81 6.53
N ARG A 59 7.14 12.43 5.45
CA ARG A 59 8.56 12.48 5.12
C ARG A 59 9.39 13.15 6.22
N GLU A 60 8.97 14.31 6.71
CA GLU A 60 9.67 15.02 7.80
C GLU A 60 9.73 14.17 9.08
N LEU A 61 8.61 13.55 9.44
CA LEU A 61 8.55 12.63 10.59
C LEU A 61 9.53 11.46 10.39
N LEU A 62 9.52 10.80 9.22
CA LEU A 62 10.37 9.65 8.92
C LEU A 62 11.87 10.03 8.96
N VAL A 63 12.25 11.20 8.43
CA VAL A 63 13.63 11.71 8.54
C VAL A 63 14.02 11.94 10.00
N LYS A 64 13.10 12.46 10.82
CA LYS A 64 13.35 12.67 12.26
C LYS A 64 13.59 11.36 13.00
N ILE A 65 12.72 10.36 12.79
CA ILE A 65 12.78 9.10 13.52
C ILE A 65 13.88 8.16 13.03
N GLN A 66 14.42 8.37 11.83
CA GLN A 66 15.57 7.62 11.32
C GLN A 66 16.78 7.67 12.27
N LYS A 67 16.89 8.73 13.04
CA LYS A 67 17.98 8.95 14.03
C LYS A 67 17.79 8.16 15.33
N TYR A 68 16.61 7.57 15.54
CA TYR A 68 16.35 6.81 16.76
C TYR A 68 16.87 5.39 16.65
N PRO A 69 17.36 4.80 17.75
CA PRO A 69 17.66 3.37 17.78
C PRO A 69 16.38 2.58 17.56
N MET A 70 16.42 1.58 16.69
CA MET A 70 15.27 0.75 16.36
C MET A 70 15.68 -0.64 15.88
N ALA A 71 14.79 -1.61 16.04
CA ALA A 71 14.93 -2.94 15.47
C ALA A 71 14.91 -2.90 13.93
N GLU A 72 15.51 -3.91 13.29
CA GLU A 72 15.60 -3.97 11.82
C GLU A 72 14.23 -3.95 11.13
N ASP A 73 13.22 -4.61 11.68
CA ASP A 73 11.86 -4.58 11.10
C ASP A 73 11.26 -3.17 11.10
N ASN A 74 11.45 -2.40 12.18
CA ASN A 74 11.02 -1.01 12.22
C ASN A 74 11.82 -0.14 11.23
N ARG A 75 13.10 -0.43 11.06
CA ARG A 75 13.96 0.26 10.09
C ARG A 75 13.49 -0.02 8.66
N ARG A 76 13.14 -1.26 8.36
CA ARG A 76 12.59 -1.66 7.08
C ARG A 76 11.25 -0.96 6.81
N GLN A 77 10.35 -0.99 7.79
CA GLN A 77 9.08 -0.25 7.70
C GLN A 77 9.29 1.25 7.47
N LEU A 78 10.28 1.86 8.13
CA LEU A 78 10.64 3.26 7.92
C LEU A 78 11.02 3.54 6.46
N PHE A 79 11.89 2.70 5.87
CA PHE A 79 12.32 2.90 4.49
C PHE A 79 11.19 2.66 3.49
N VAL A 80 10.32 1.68 3.72
CA VAL A 80 9.13 1.46 2.89
C VAL A 80 8.18 2.65 2.95
N ASN A 81 7.88 3.16 4.14
CA ASN A 81 7.05 4.35 4.30
C ASN A 81 7.69 5.59 3.65
N TYR A 82 9.02 5.74 3.78
CA TYR A 82 9.75 6.85 3.16
C TYR A 82 9.73 6.76 1.63
N ALA A 83 9.97 5.57 1.07
CA ALA A 83 9.89 5.33 -0.37
C ALA A 83 8.49 5.63 -0.91
N SER A 84 7.43 5.22 -0.19
CA SER A 84 6.05 5.55 -0.52
C SER A 84 5.79 7.06 -0.57
N CYS A 85 6.34 7.81 0.39
CA CYS A 85 6.24 9.28 0.40
C CYS A 85 6.92 9.90 -0.80
N VAL A 86 8.18 9.56 -1.06
CA VAL A 86 8.95 10.19 -2.15
C VAL A 86 8.40 9.81 -3.52
N TYR A 87 7.88 8.58 -3.69
CA TYR A 87 7.14 8.18 -4.87
C TYR A 87 5.93 9.11 -5.12
N LYS A 88 5.08 9.29 -4.11
CA LYS A 88 3.90 10.16 -4.23
C LYS A 88 4.25 11.66 -4.37
N MET A 89 5.47 12.05 -4.07
CA MET A 89 6.02 13.38 -4.34
C MET A 89 6.67 13.51 -5.72
N GLY A 90 6.58 12.47 -6.57
CA GLY A 90 7.12 12.47 -7.95
C GLY A 90 8.57 12.01 -8.06
N GLU A 91 9.20 11.56 -6.97
CA GLU A 91 10.59 11.11 -6.94
C GLU A 91 10.68 9.57 -7.15
N MET A 92 10.11 9.04 -8.27
CA MET A 92 10.02 7.59 -8.53
C MET A 92 11.37 6.88 -8.44
N GLN A 93 12.39 7.36 -9.14
CA GLN A 93 13.70 6.72 -9.15
C GLN A 93 14.30 6.59 -7.75
N LYS A 94 14.16 7.63 -6.93
CA LYS A 94 14.64 7.61 -5.55
C LYS A 94 13.88 6.60 -4.69
N ALA A 95 12.58 6.43 -4.92
CA ALA A 95 11.80 5.41 -4.22
C ALA A 95 12.29 4.00 -4.58
N LEU A 96 12.53 3.74 -5.87
CA LEU A 96 13.09 2.47 -6.35
C LEU A 96 14.46 2.20 -5.74
N ASP A 97 15.39 3.15 -5.82
CA ASP A 97 16.76 3.02 -5.27
C ASP A 97 16.75 2.68 -3.77
N ILE A 98 15.83 3.26 -3.01
CA ILE A 98 15.71 2.99 -1.58
C ILE A 98 15.26 1.55 -1.33
N LEU A 99 14.22 1.09 -2.03
CA LEU A 99 13.66 -0.25 -1.82
C LEU A 99 14.56 -1.36 -2.39
N GLU A 100 15.20 -1.14 -3.53
CA GLU A 100 16.20 -2.05 -4.08
C GLU A 100 17.34 -2.30 -3.06
N ARG A 101 17.85 -1.23 -2.41
CA ARG A 101 18.86 -1.37 -1.33
C ARG A 101 18.32 -2.11 -0.11
N GLN A 102 17.04 -1.98 0.22
CA GLN A 102 16.45 -2.76 1.33
C GLN A 102 16.32 -4.23 0.94
N HIS A 103 15.86 -4.52 -0.27
CA HIS A 103 15.76 -5.88 -0.80
C HIS A 103 17.13 -6.59 -0.83
N GLN A 104 18.18 -5.91 -1.31
CA GLN A 104 19.55 -6.43 -1.33
C GLN A 104 20.10 -6.81 0.05
N LYS A 105 19.62 -6.17 1.12
CA LYS A 105 20.02 -6.51 2.49
C LYS A 105 19.33 -7.76 3.01
N ALA A 106 18.04 -7.87 2.79
CA ALA A 106 17.23 -9.01 3.19
C ALA A 106 15.88 -8.99 2.46
N ALA A 107 15.47 -10.12 1.94
CA ALA A 107 14.12 -10.34 1.42
C ALA A 107 13.08 -10.12 2.54
N SER A 108 11.94 -9.51 2.20
CA SER A 108 10.81 -9.37 3.11
C SER A 108 9.52 -9.09 2.33
N GLY A 109 8.39 -9.65 2.78
CA GLY A 109 7.08 -9.42 2.16
C GLY A 109 6.77 -7.95 1.97
N LEU A 110 6.99 -7.12 2.99
CA LEU A 110 6.74 -5.67 2.92
C LEU A 110 7.52 -4.95 1.79
N VAL A 111 8.77 -5.37 1.52
CA VAL A 111 9.56 -4.82 0.41
C VAL A 111 9.06 -5.37 -0.92
N TYR A 112 8.73 -6.67 -0.98
CA TYR A 112 8.17 -7.29 -2.17
C TYR A 112 6.86 -6.61 -2.59
N GLU A 113 5.92 -6.42 -1.66
CA GLU A 113 4.66 -5.73 -1.90
C GLU A 113 4.85 -4.35 -2.53
N THR A 114 5.74 -3.55 -1.92
CA THR A 114 5.89 -2.13 -2.30
C THR A 114 6.78 -1.94 -3.53
N LEU A 115 7.93 -2.61 -3.60
CA LEU A 115 8.84 -2.49 -4.73
C LEU A 115 8.24 -3.09 -6.00
N GLY A 116 7.56 -4.23 -5.87
CA GLY A 116 6.85 -4.86 -6.97
C GLY A 116 5.79 -3.95 -7.58
N TYR A 117 4.98 -3.29 -6.73
CA TYR A 117 4.04 -2.27 -7.16
C TYR A 117 4.76 -1.10 -7.88
N LEU A 118 5.85 -0.58 -7.32
CA LEU A 118 6.56 0.56 -7.92
C LEU A 118 7.19 0.22 -9.27
N TYR A 119 7.67 -1.01 -9.51
CA TYR A 119 8.14 -1.42 -10.82
C TYR A 119 7.02 -1.42 -11.86
N VAL A 120 5.80 -1.83 -11.47
CA VAL A 120 4.62 -1.74 -12.36
C VAL A 120 4.28 -0.29 -12.67
N GLU A 121 4.27 0.59 -11.67
CA GLU A 121 4.00 2.02 -11.83
C GLU A 121 5.08 2.76 -12.66
N ALA A 122 6.32 2.30 -12.58
CA ALA A 122 7.43 2.84 -13.36
C ALA A 122 7.47 2.30 -14.81
N ASN A 123 6.59 1.36 -15.18
CA ASN A 123 6.59 0.65 -16.47
C ASN A 123 7.92 -0.10 -16.75
N GLU A 124 8.61 -0.55 -15.70
CA GLU A 124 9.84 -1.34 -15.79
C GLU A 124 9.50 -2.82 -16.05
N THR A 125 9.01 -3.12 -17.25
CA THR A 125 8.35 -4.40 -17.61
C THR A 125 9.17 -5.64 -17.22
N GLU A 126 10.45 -5.68 -17.58
CA GLU A 126 11.32 -6.83 -17.31
C GLU A 126 11.58 -6.99 -15.81
N LYS A 127 11.87 -5.88 -15.12
CA LYS A 127 12.06 -5.88 -13.67
C LYS A 127 10.78 -6.23 -12.93
N ALA A 128 9.65 -5.66 -13.33
CA ALA A 128 8.35 -5.95 -12.72
C ALA A 128 8.01 -7.44 -12.85
N LEU A 129 8.22 -8.05 -14.02
CA LEU A 129 7.95 -9.48 -14.22
C LEU A 129 8.87 -10.35 -13.37
N ALA A 130 10.18 -10.12 -13.42
CA ALA A 130 11.16 -10.92 -12.67
C ALA A 130 10.92 -10.80 -11.17
N PHE A 131 10.78 -9.57 -10.66
CA PHE A 131 10.64 -9.29 -9.24
C PHE A 131 9.29 -9.77 -8.67
N ASN A 132 8.17 -9.54 -9.35
CA ASN A 132 6.87 -9.99 -8.89
C ASN A 132 6.70 -11.51 -9.00
N THR A 133 7.43 -12.17 -9.91
CA THR A 133 7.51 -13.64 -9.93
C THR A 133 8.26 -14.16 -8.71
N GLU A 134 9.44 -13.59 -8.41
CA GLU A 134 10.22 -13.92 -7.19
C GLU A 134 9.42 -13.66 -5.92
N ALA A 135 8.65 -12.55 -5.85
CA ALA A 135 7.80 -12.24 -4.72
C ALA A 135 6.73 -13.32 -4.46
N CYS A 136 6.09 -13.81 -5.53
CA CYS A 136 5.12 -14.92 -5.43
C CYS A 136 5.76 -16.28 -5.12
N GLU A 137 7.04 -16.48 -5.45
CA GLU A 137 7.79 -17.67 -5.03
C GLU A 137 8.21 -17.56 -3.55
N TYR A 138 8.46 -16.36 -3.05
CA TYR A 138 8.77 -16.11 -1.65
C TYR A 138 7.58 -16.34 -0.72
N ASP A 139 6.37 -15.91 -1.14
CA ASP A 139 5.12 -16.11 -0.42
C ASP A 139 3.96 -16.18 -1.43
N ASP A 140 3.48 -17.38 -1.71
CA ASP A 140 2.41 -17.66 -2.67
C ASP A 140 1.00 -17.41 -2.11
N GLU A 141 0.91 -17.06 -0.82
CA GLU A 141 -0.33 -16.64 -0.14
C GLU A 141 -0.39 -15.12 0.09
N ASP A 142 0.62 -14.35 -0.36
CA ASP A 142 0.57 -12.88 -0.30
C ASP A 142 -0.32 -12.32 -1.42
N SER A 143 -1.52 -11.88 -1.03
CA SER A 143 -2.50 -11.32 -1.97
C SER A 143 -2.02 -10.06 -2.71
N ILE A 144 -1.10 -9.27 -2.12
CA ILE A 144 -0.59 -8.04 -2.74
C ILE A 144 0.46 -8.39 -3.78
N CYS A 145 1.36 -9.34 -3.49
CA CYS A 145 2.35 -9.83 -4.46
C CYS A 145 1.67 -10.50 -5.66
N LEU A 146 0.63 -11.31 -5.43
CA LEU A 146 -0.18 -11.90 -6.50
C LEU A 146 -0.87 -10.84 -7.36
N ASP A 147 -1.43 -9.80 -6.74
CA ASP A 147 -2.05 -8.67 -7.47
C ASP A 147 -1.02 -7.88 -8.30
N ASN A 148 0.16 -7.62 -7.74
CA ASN A 148 1.26 -6.94 -8.48
C ASN A 148 1.69 -7.76 -9.71
N LEU A 149 1.81 -9.08 -9.59
CA LEU A 149 2.12 -9.96 -10.72
C LEU A 149 0.98 -9.98 -11.74
N ALA A 150 -0.27 -10.02 -11.28
CA ALA A 150 -1.44 -9.90 -12.15
C ALA A 150 -1.45 -8.56 -12.92
N GLN A 151 -1.18 -7.45 -12.25
CA GLN A 151 -1.08 -6.14 -12.88
C GLN A 151 0.09 -6.07 -13.87
N THR A 152 1.22 -6.73 -13.58
CA THR A 152 2.35 -6.86 -14.51
C THR A 152 1.89 -7.50 -15.82
N TYR A 153 1.20 -8.65 -15.76
CA TYR A 153 0.65 -9.30 -16.94
C TYR A 153 -0.41 -8.45 -17.64
N TYR A 154 -1.33 -7.85 -16.88
CA TYR A 154 -2.44 -7.09 -17.45
C TYR A 154 -1.98 -5.79 -18.11
N ARG A 155 -1.21 -4.97 -17.38
CA ARG A 155 -0.89 -3.59 -17.73
C ARG A 155 0.35 -3.47 -18.62
N LEU A 156 1.37 -4.30 -18.37
CA LEU A 156 2.67 -4.17 -19.05
C LEU A 156 2.85 -5.17 -20.18
N LEU A 157 2.35 -6.39 -20.02
CA LEU A 157 2.51 -7.47 -21.00
C LEU A 157 1.27 -7.69 -21.85
N ASN A 158 0.15 -7.07 -21.52
CA ASN A 158 -1.15 -7.26 -22.18
C ASN A 158 -1.59 -8.75 -22.26
N ASP A 159 -1.13 -9.57 -21.31
CA ASP A 159 -1.51 -10.99 -21.20
C ASP A 159 -2.66 -11.12 -20.17
N LYS A 160 -3.88 -10.79 -20.64
CA LYS A 160 -5.08 -10.85 -19.79
C LYS A 160 -5.37 -12.26 -19.28
N THR A 161 -5.00 -13.29 -20.01
CA THR A 161 -5.23 -14.67 -19.61
C THR A 161 -4.42 -15.03 -18.36
N LYS A 162 -3.12 -14.75 -18.37
CA LYS A 162 -2.28 -14.97 -17.19
C LYS A 162 -2.65 -14.04 -16.05
N ALA A 163 -2.92 -12.76 -16.35
CA ALA A 163 -3.33 -11.79 -15.34
C ALA A 163 -4.54 -12.30 -14.53
N LYS A 164 -5.57 -12.84 -15.23
CA LYS A 164 -6.77 -13.36 -14.57
C LYS A 164 -6.46 -14.45 -13.57
N VAL A 165 -5.54 -15.38 -13.89
CA VAL A 165 -5.16 -16.46 -12.97
C VAL A 165 -4.64 -15.90 -11.64
N TYR A 166 -3.80 -14.87 -11.68
CA TYR A 166 -3.24 -14.25 -10.47
C TYR A 166 -4.23 -13.35 -9.74
N PHE A 167 -5.10 -12.62 -10.46
CA PHE A 167 -6.20 -11.88 -9.83
C PHE A 167 -7.17 -12.82 -9.11
N ASP A 168 -7.51 -13.97 -9.71
CA ASP A 168 -8.39 -14.96 -9.10
C ASP A 168 -7.77 -15.55 -7.82
N LYS A 169 -6.46 -15.78 -7.81
CA LYS A 169 -5.73 -16.18 -6.59
C LYS A 169 -5.75 -15.10 -5.53
N ALA A 170 -5.42 -13.85 -5.89
CA ALA A 170 -5.39 -12.74 -4.98
C ALA A 170 -6.74 -12.48 -4.29
N ILE A 171 -7.84 -12.54 -5.07
CA ILE A 171 -9.19 -12.32 -4.52
C ILE A 171 -9.68 -13.47 -3.65
N ALA A 172 -9.20 -14.69 -3.90
CA ALA A 172 -9.51 -15.85 -3.06
C ALA A 172 -8.91 -15.72 -1.66
N ILE A 173 -7.71 -15.13 -1.56
CA ILE A 173 -7.03 -14.86 -0.28
C ILE A 173 -7.65 -13.63 0.40
N LYS A 174 -7.86 -12.55 -0.34
CA LYS A 174 -8.37 -11.28 0.19
C LYS A 174 -9.54 -10.74 -0.63
N ALA A 175 -10.72 -11.19 -0.29
CA ALA A 175 -11.96 -10.91 -1.00
C ALA A 175 -12.34 -9.41 -1.14
N GLY A 176 -11.70 -8.51 -0.40
CA GLY A 176 -11.94 -7.05 -0.43
C GLY A 176 -10.78 -6.25 -1.02
N GLN A 177 -9.87 -6.88 -1.78
CA GLN A 177 -8.72 -6.20 -2.37
C GLN A 177 -9.18 -5.28 -3.52
N ILE A 178 -8.99 -3.98 -3.34
CA ILE A 178 -9.56 -2.93 -4.19
C ILE A 178 -9.08 -3.07 -5.63
N ASP A 179 -7.76 -3.14 -5.86
CA ASP A 179 -7.19 -3.19 -7.20
C ASP A 179 -7.59 -4.46 -7.94
N THR A 180 -7.55 -5.60 -7.24
CA THR A 180 -8.01 -6.89 -7.79
C THR A 180 -9.48 -6.84 -8.20
N LEU A 181 -10.35 -6.28 -7.34
CA LEU A 181 -11.78 -6.11 -7.66
C LEU A 181 -11.99 -5.21 -8.87
N TYR A 182 -11.25 -4.11 -8.96
CA TYR A 182 -11.29 -3.20 -10.08
C TYR A 182 -10.90 -3.88 -11.40
N PHE A 183 -9.78 -4.62 -11.42
CA PHE A 183 -9.37 -5.32 -12.63
C PHE A 183 -10.30 -6.47 -12.99
N LEU A 184 -10.79 -7.27 -12.02
CA LEU A 184 -11.74 -8.34 -12.29
C LEU A 184 -13.06 -7.81 -12.85
N SER A 185 -13.51 -6.62 -12.46
CA SER A 185 -14.70 -6.01 -13.05
C SER A 185 -14.55 -5.74 -14.55
N LYS A 186 -13.31 -5.51 -15.04
CA LYS A 186 -13.08 -5.34 -16.48
C LYS A 186 -13.33 -6.63 -17.27
N TYR A 187 -13.00 -7.78 -16.69
CA TYR A 187 -13.30 -9.09 -17.33
C TYR A 187 -14.80 -9.35 -17.37
N ASP A 188 -15.56 -8.99 -16.32
CA ASP A 188 -17.01 -9.11 -16.34
C ASP A 188 -17.62 -8.21 -17.43
N LEU A 189 -17.14 -6.98 -17.58
CA LEU A 189 -17.57 -6.06 -18.64
C LEU A 189 -17.27 -6.62 -20.04
N GLU A 190 -16.09 -7.19 -20.26
CA GLU A 190 -15.71 -7.82 -21.50
C GLU A 190 -16.60 -9.05 -21.82
N ALA A 191 -17.07 -9.74 -20.78
CA ALA A 191 -18.03 -10.85 -20.90
C ALA A 191 -19.49 -10.38 -21.05
N GLY A 192 -19.77 -9.08 -20.97
CA GLY A 192 -21.12 -8.51 -21.01
C GLY A 192 -21.91 -8.60 -19.71
N ASP A 193 -21.28 -9.03 -18.61
CA ASP A 193 -21.92 -9.13 -17.28
C ASP A 193 -21.76 -7.83 -16.48
N GLN A 194 -22.59 -6.85 -16.81
CA GLN A 194 -22.61 -5.55 -16.11
C GLN A 194 -22.98 -5.69 -14.62
N ALA A 195 -23.83 -6.67 -14.28
CA ALA A 195 -24.25 -6.87 -12.89
C ALA A 195 -23.10 -7.37 -12.02
N ALA A 196 -22.31 -8.36 -12.50
CA ALA A 196 -21.12 -8.85 -11.80
C ALA A 196 -20.04 -7.77 -11.70
N ALA A 197 -19.82 -6.98 -12.77
CA ALA A 197 -18.89 -5.87 -12.76
C ALA A 197 -19.26 -4.83 -11.70
N ARG A 198 -20.52 -4.38 -11.67
CA ARG A 198 -21.06 -3.44 -10.69
C ARG A 198 -20.86 -3.94 -9.26
N ALA A 199 -21.21 -5.20 -9.00
CA ALA A 199 -21.05 -5.80 -7.67
C ALA A 199 -19.60 -5.77 -7.16
N LYS A 200 -18.62 -6.03 -8.04
CA LYS A 200 -17.19 -5.94 -7.70
C LYS A 200 -16.75 -4.51 -7.41
N LEU A 201 -17.17 -3.56 -8.25
CA LEU A 201 -16.85 -2.14 -8.07
C LEU A 201 -17.48 -1.56 -6.79
N GLU A 202 -18.74 -1.86 -6.50
CA GLU A 202 -19.40 -1.47 -5.25
C GLU A 202 -18.70 -2.08 -4.04
N LYS A 203 -18.28 -3.35 -4.13
CA LYS A 203 -17.47 -3.98 -3.09
C LYS A 203 -16.13 -3.28 -2.89
N ALA A 204 -15.46 -2.85 -3.96
CA ALA A 204 -14.21 -2.10 -3.87
C ALA A 204 -14.41 -0.77 -3.12
N LEU A 205 -15.55 -0.08 -3.31
CA LEU A 205 -15.89 1.16 -2.60
C LEU A 205 -16.06 0.99 -1.09
N THR A 206 -16.34 -0.22 -0.60
CA THR A 206 -16.41 -0.50 0.84
C THR A 206 -15.01 -0.58 1.48
N GLY A 207 -13.96 -0.67 0.65
CA GLY A 207 -12.58 -0.79 1.09
C GLY A 207 -11.99 0.56 1.55
N ARG A 208 -10.85 0.46 2.22
CA ARG A 208 -10.07 1.64 2.62
C ARG A 208 -9.01 1.92 1.56
N PHE A 209 -9.30 2.86 0.68
CA PHE A 209 -8.35 3.30 -0.34
C PHE A 209 -7.04 3.82 0.25
N SER A 210 -5.96 3.56 -0.47
CA SER A 210 -4.61 4.00 -0.15
C SER A 210 -4.02 4.74 -1.35
N PRO A 211 -3.13 5.73 -1.14
CA PRO A 211 -2.38 6.32 -2.24
C PRO A 211 -1.52 5.33 -3.03
N LEU A 212 -1.28 4.13 -2.50
CA LEU A 212 -0.58 3.04 -3.18
C LEU A 212 -1.53 2.07 -3.90
N ASN A 213 -2.84 2.32 -3.92
CA ASN A 213 -3.71 1.62 -4.86
C ASN A 213 -3.55 2.18 -6.26
N TYR A 214 -3.63 1.30 -7.27
CA TYR A 214 -3.79 1.71 -8.66
C TYR A 214 -5.16 2.35 -8.89
N ALA A 215 -6.23 1.66 -8.48
CA ALA A 215 -7.58 2.16 -8.59
C ALA A 215 -7.85 3.22 -7.51
N THR A 216 -8.15 4.43 -7.93
CA THR A 216 -8.63 5.47 -7.03
C THR A 216 -10.15 5.33 -6.82
N LYS A 217 -10.66 5.94 -5.74
CA LYS A 217 -12.10 5.97 -5.49
C LYS A 217 -12.86 6.57 -6.68
N ASP A 218 -12.36 7.69 -7.21
CA ASP A 218 -12.97 8.37 -8.35
C ASP A 218 -12.99 7.49 -9.61
N MET A 219 -11.92 6.71 -9.86
CA MET A 219 -11.91 5.75 -10.98
C MET A 219 -13.00 4.70 -10.83
N VAL A 220 -13.19 4.16 -9.63
CA VAL A 220 -14.22 3.14 -9.38
C VAL A 220 -15.62 3.75 -9.52
N GLU A 221 -15.85 4.94 -8.97
CA GLU A 221 -17.15 5.65 -9.10
C GLU A 221 -17.48 5.99 -10.56
N GLN A 222 -16.47 6.43 -11.33
CA GLN A 222 -16.64 6.70 -12.77
C GLN A 222 -16.96 5.45 -13.58
N GLU A 223 -16.39 4.30 -13.25
CA GLU A 223 -16.75 3.04 -13.92
C GLU A 223 -18.17 2.61 -13.59
N ILE A 224 -18.59 2.73 -12.34
CA ILE A 224 -19.99 2.43 -11.95
C ILE A 224 -20.98 3.33 -12.69
N ALA A 225 -20.64 4.61 -12.85
CA ALA A 225 -21.52 5.58 -13.52
C ALA A 225 -21.73 5.30 -15.02
N LYS A 226 -20.88 4.45 -15.63
CA LYS A 226 -21.01 4.03 -17.04
C LYS A 226 -21.90 2.79 -17.23
N LEU A 227 -22.25 2.11 -16.14
CA LEU A 227 -23.05 0.89 -16.11
C LEU A 227 -24.54 1.17 -15.83
#